data_1bf7c20746a42279506b6b460e27ecc5
#
_entry.id   1bf7c20746a42279506b6b460e27ecc5
#
_cell.length_a   1.000
_cell.length_b   1.000
_cell.length_c   1.000
_cell.angle_alpha   90.00
_cell.angle_beta   90.00
_cell.angle_gamma   90.00
#
_symmetry.space_group_name_H-M   'P 1'
#
loop_
_entity.id
_entity.type
_entity.pdbx_description
1 polymer ?
#
loop_
_entity_poly.entity_id
_entity_poly.type
_entity_poly.pdbx_seq_one_letter_code
_entity_poly.pdbx_strand_id
1 'polypeptide(L)'
;MAVYGSFRMNDAHACDEARGWYGRSQQKTERLDLLLGSPVPSGVHGADWAFSWRWNYAKTEVRERFLGLFDETLTRYDFDGLELDFSRASPFFRPGEIIENIPTLTQFMRDSQEIVKRHSASKDRELQLIVRVPVGIGENLEAGMDTETWIREGLADILVLGSPGYCVHEIDIGKAVSFAKENGTLVFTGFDGATYTVSPQEGYERSPSSVLRATALNGYRDGAAGVHLFNYDYPSHRAGPTDSNDFNIFDDYHLQTVQDLRETSSLEWRNRCYYLPSPTGAGRADHRLQVPRKLALMGRGAGPEHAMRLIVHDAIDGGKAEGRIGKTELRLRMEDFEDSLDRIHFEVNGKVLPFTPSRTVTNSQGQQWLVFDNPPLQQGLNTILLLLEGIETPDPWPSVHQCEILVLTSDLT
;
A
#
# COMPACT_ATOMS: atom_id res chain seq x y z
N MET A 1 -5.26 -15.92 -21.15
CA MET A 1 -4.44 -15.08 -20.25
C MET A 1 -4.13 -13.82 -21.03
N ALA A 2 -4.46 -12.66 -20.48
CA ALA A 2 -4.12 -11.37 -21.09
C ALA A 2 -2.70 -10.95 -20.67
N VAL A 3 -1.97 -10.24 -21.54
CA VAL A 3 -0.59 -9.79 -21.31
C VAL A 3 -0.50 -8.29 -21.60
N TYR A 4 0.02 -7.53 -20.65
CA TYR A 4 0.11 -6.07 -20.73
C TYR A 4 1.55 -5.60 -20.70
N GLY A 5 1.85 -4.53 -21.46
CA GLY A 5 3.10 -3.81 -21.36
C GLY A 5 3.05 -2.87 -20.14
N SER A 6 3.86 -3.13 -19.10
CA SER A 6 3.86 -2.31 -17.87
C SER A 6 4.96 -1.26 -17.88
N PHE A 7 4.61 -0.01 -17.58
CA PHE A 7 5.51 1.13 -17.52
C PHE A 7 5.50 1.76 -16.13
N ARG A 8 6.64 1.77 -15.47
CA ARG A 8 6.86 2.58 -14.27
C ARG A 8 7.06 4.03 -14.67
N MET A 9 6.07 4.87 -14.42
CA MET A 9 6.00 6.21 -15.00
C MET A 9 7.09 7.16 -14.50
N ASN A 10 7.64 6.95 -13.32
CA ASN A 10 8.70 7.83 -12.80
C ASN A 10 9.80 7.09 -12.03
N ASP A 11 10.17 5.89 -12.47
CA ASP A 11 11.23 5.12 -11.83
C ASP A 11 12.58 5.85 -11.90
N ALA A 12 13.22 5.99 -10.74
CA ALA A 12 14.53 6.59 -10.59
C ALA A 12 15.57 5.60 -10.03
N HIS A 13 15.29 4.29 -10.08
CA HIS A 13 16.28 3.27 -9.74
C HIS A 13 17.49 3.36 -10.67
N ALA A 14 18.63 2.89 -10.16
CA ALA A 14 19.89 2.87 -10.89
C ALA A 14 20.43 4.26 -11.32
N CYS A 15 19.96 5.35 -10.68
CA CYS A 15 20.48 6.68 -10.90
C CYS A 15 21.65 7.05 -9.96
N ASP A 16 21.93 6.23 -8.95
CA ASP A 16 23.00 6.43 -7.97
C ASP A 16 24.27 5.66 -8.37
N GLU A 17 25.24 6.36 -8.93
CA GLU A 17 26.53 5.78 -9.34
C GLU A 17 27.34 5.24 -8.14
N ALA A 18 27.18 5.84 -6.96
CA ALA A 18 27.89 5.42 -5.75
C ALA A 18 27.50 4.01 -5.29
N ARG A 19 26.29 3.55 -5.68
CA ARG A 19 25.77 2.20 -5.39
C ARG A 19 26.04 1.19 -6.49
N GLY A 20 26.77 1.56 -7.55
CA GLY A 20 27.10 0.66 -8.65
C GLY A 20 25.91 0.20 -9.48
N TRP A 21 24.83 0.94 -9.51
CA TRP A 21 23.65 0.59 -10.28
C TRP A 21 23.80 0.97 -11.75
N TYR A 22 23.65 0.00 -12.64
CA TYR A 22 23.90 0.11 -14.08
C TYR A 22 22.62 0.19 -14.89
N GLY A 23 21.78 1.15 -14.72
CA GLY A 23 20.51 1.20 -15.45
C GLY A 23 20.06 2.62 -15.81
N ARG A 24 20.93 3.61 -15.58
CA ARG A 24 20.62 5.00 -15.92
C ARG A 24 20.50 5.16 -17.43
N SER A 25 19.36 5.69 -17.90
CA SER A 25 19.22 5.98 -19.32
C SER A 25 20.17 7.10 -19.73
N GLN A 26 20.77 6.98 -20.93
CA GLN A 26 21.63 8.00 -21.51
C GLN A 26 20.93 9.36 -21.53
N GLN A 27 19.64 9.39 -21.87
CA GLN A 27 18.86 10.62 -21.89
C GLN A 27 18.78 11.33 -20.52
N LYS A 28 18.64 10.60 -19.42
CA LYS A 28 18.67 11.20 -18.07
C LYS A 28 20.05 11.81 -17.74
N THR A 29 21.10 11.29 -18.35
CA THR A 29 22.46 11.82 -18.17
C THR A 29 22.71 13.08 -18.99
N GLU A 30 22.20 13.10 -20.21
CA GLU A 30 22.45 14.18 -21.18
C GLU A 30 21.46 15.35 -21.05
N ARG A 31 20.24 15.06 -20.56
CA ARG A 31 19.14 16.03 -20.51
C ARG A 31 18.61 16.23 -19.07
N LEU A 32 19.49 16.77 -18.22
CA LEU A 32 19.13 17.09 -16.81
C LEU A 32 17.99 18.12 -16.71
N ASP A 33 17.77 18.92 -17.74
CA ASP A 33 16.67 19.89 -17.85
C ASP A 33 15.27 19.25 -17.89
N LEU A 34 15.19 17.97 -18.25
CA LEU A 34 13.95 17.17 -18.28
C LEU A 34 13.62 16.53 -16.92
N LEU A 35 14.46 16.67 -15.93
CA LEU A 35 14.30 16.06 -14.62
C LEU A 35 13.73 17.06 -13.61
N LEU A 36 13.24 16.55 -12.47
CA LEU A 36 12.79 17.37 -11.37
C LEU A 36 13.94 18.19 -10.77
N GLY A 37 15.16 17.62 -10.75
CA GLY A 37 16.39 18.33 -10.38
C GLY A 37 16.48 18.70 -8.90
N SER A 38 17.40 19.62 -8.60
CA SER A 38 17.65 20.15 -7.24
C SER A 38 17.09 21.56 -7.09
N PRO A 39 16.80 22.03 -5.85
CA PRO A 39 16.94 21.29 -4.59
C PRO A 39 15.84 20.24 -4.38
N VAL A 40 16.19 19.18 -3.66
CA VAL A 40 15.20 18.21 -3.17
C VAL A 40 14.37 18.90 -2.09
N PRO A 41 13.03 18.87 -2.18
CA PRO A 41 12.18 19.51 -1.17
C PRO A 41 12.36 18.89 0.21
N SER A 42 12.25 19.72 1.27
CA SER A 42 12.24 19.23 2.64
C SER A 42 11.00 18.33 2.85
N GLY A 43 11.18 17.19 3.52
CA GLY A 43 10.12 16.22 3.79
C GLY A 43 9.96 15.11 2.75
N VAL A 44 10.73 15.12 1.67
CA VAL A 44 10.86 13.96 0.79
C VAL A 44 11.73 12.92 1.48
N HIS A 45 11.10 11.93 2.08
CA HIS A 45 11.81 10.89 2.84
C HIS A 45 12.25 9.72 1.96
N GLY A 46 13.35 9.11 2.32
CA GLY A 46 13.77 7.77 1.91
C GLY A 46 14.38 7.63 0.52
N ALA A 47 14.39 8.69 -0.30
CA ALA A 47 14.99 8.66 -1.62
C ALA A 47 15.33 10.05 -2.14
N ASP A 48 15.89 10.90 -1.30
CA ASP A 48 16.28 12.28 -1.68
C ASP A 48 17.18 12.28 -2.92
N TRP A 49 18.08 11.31 -3.00
CA TRP A 49 18.93 11.09 -4.16
C TRP A 49 18.15 10.71 -5.43
N ALA A 50 17.04 9.97 -5.30
CA ALA A 50 16.21 9.56 -6.44
C ALA A 50 15.27 10.66 -6.91
N PHE A 51 14.89 11.62 -6.05
CA PHE A 51 13.99 12.70 -6.40
C PHE A 51 14.51 13.50 -7.60
N SER A 52 15.75 13.95 -7.54
CA SER A 52 16.36 14.79 -8.58
C SER A 52 16.43 14.09 -9.96
N TRP A 53 16.40 12.77 -10.00
CA TRP A 53 16.44 11.94 -11.19
C TRP A 53 15.08 11.53 -11.74
N ARG A 54 13.99 11.99 -11.15
CA ARG A 54 12.65 11.75 -11.66
C ARG A 54 12.36 12.63 -12.85
N TRP A 55 11.57 12.12 -13.79
CA TRP A 55 11.12 12.90 -14.94
C TRP A 55 10.17 14.00 -14.52
N ASN A 56 10.33 15.19 -15.09
CA ASN A 56 9.42 16.31 -14.92
C ASN A 56 8.35 16.28 -16.03
N TYR A 57 7.14 15.86 -15.69
CA TYR A 57 6.03 15.78 -16.64
C TYR A 57 5.47 17.15 -17.07
N ALA A 58 5.91 18.26 -16.51
CA ALA A 58 5.66 19.59 -17.06
C ALA A 58 6.36 19.78 -18.43
N LYS A 59 7.41 18.99 -18.71
CA LYS A 59 8.15 19.05 -19.98
C LYS A 59 7.45 18.22 -21.05
N THR A 60 7.16 18.86 -22.18
CA THR A 60 6.48 18.21 -23.32
C THR A 60 7.27 17.03 -23.85
N GLU A 61 8.61 17.16 -23.97
CA GLU A 61 9.48 16.07 -24.45
C GLU A 61 9.40 14.81 -23.57
N VAL A 62 9.17 14.96 -22.26
CA VAL A 62 8.98 13.80 -21.37
C VAL A 62 7.68 13.08 -21.70
N ARG A 63 6.60 13.81 -21.87
CA ARG A 63 5.30 13.22 -22.21
C ARG A 63 5.31 12.58 -23.59
N GLU A 64 5.83 13.27 -24.61
CA GLU A 64 5.97 12.76 -25.99
C GLU A 64 6.81 11.48 -26.04
N ARG A 65 7.88 11.42 -25.23
CA ARG A 65 8.69 10.21 -25.11
C ARG A 65 7.86 9.00 -24.63
N PHE A 66 7.09 9.16 -23.55
CA PHE A 66 6.27 8.06 -23.04
C PHE A 66 5.18 7.68 -24.04
N LEU A 67 4.49 8.64 -24.65
CA LEU A 67 3.50 8.38 -25.69
C LEU A 67 4.11 7.63 -26.87
N GLY A 68 5.31 8.01 -27.29
CA GLY A 68 6.04 7.29 -28.34
C GLY A 68 6.39 5.85 -27.94
N LEU A 69 6.78 5.60 -26.67
CA LEU A 69 7.03 4.25 -26.16
C LEU A 69 5.75 3.40 -26.11
N PHE A 70 4.61 3.98 -25.77
CA PHE A 70 3.32 3.27 -25.75
C PHE A 70 2.91 2.85 -27.16
N ASP A 71 3.01 3.78 -28.10
CA ASP A 71 2.69 3.51 -29.51
C ASP A 71 3.63 2.45 -30.12
N GLU A 72 4.93 2.56 -29.86
CA GLU A 72 5.92 1.58 -30.29
C GLU A 72 5.63 0.20 -29.70
N THR A 73 5.31 0.13 -28.41
CA THR A 73 5.03 -1.12 -27.69
C THR A 73 3.82 -1.83 -28.30
N LEU A 74 2.71 -1.11 -28.49
CA LEU A 74 1.50 -1.69 -29.10
C LEU A 74 1.64 -1.99 -30.58
N THR A 75 2.59 -1.33 -31.27
CA THR A 75 2.91 -1.64 -32.67
C THR A 75 3.74 -2.91 -32.81
N ARG A 76 4.76 -3.06 -31.95
CA ARG A 76 5.75 -4.13 -32.09
C ARG A 76 5.37 -5.45 -31.43
N TYR A 77 4.55 -5.37 -30.37
CA TYR A 77 4.21 -6.54 -29.55
C TYR A 77 2.69 -6.78 -29.56
N ASP A 78 2.33 -8.05 -29.40
CA ASP A 78 0.92 -8.46 -29.35
C ASP A 78 0.39 -8.47 -27.91
N PHE A 79 0.47 -7.31 -27.25
CA PHE A 79 -0.09 -7.10 -25.92
C PHE A 79 -1.60 -6.84 -25.97
N ASP A 80 -2.28 -7.19 -24.89
CA ASP A 80 -3.71 -6.93 -24.67
C ASP A 80 -3.98 -5.53 -24.12
N GLY A 81 -2.93 -4.72 -23.97
CA GLY A 81 -3.00 -3.34 -23.51
C GLY A 81 -1.74 -2.88 -22.80
N LEU A 82 -1.88 -1.79 -22.05
CA LEU A 82 -0.80 -1.17 -21.29
C LEU A 82 -1.17 -1.06 -19.80
N GLU A 83 -0.16 -1.12 -18.94
CA GLU A 83 -0.25 -0.71 -17.56
C GLU A 83 0.66 0.50 -17.30
N LEU A 84 0.10 1.59 -16.79
CA LEU A 84 0.82 2.79 -16.39
C LEU A 84 0.90 2.84 -14.86
N ASP A 85 2.07 2.57 -14.30
CA ASP A 85 2.31 2.57 -12.86
C ASP A 85 2.74 3.96 -12.38
N PHE A 86 1.76 4.77 -11.92
CA PHE A 86 1.97 6.06 -11.26
C PHE A 86 2.20 5.94 -9.75
N SER A 87 1.95 4.79 -9.16
CA SER A 87 2.17 4.55 -7.74
C SER A 87 3.65 4.57 -7.38
N ARG A 88 4.53 4.35 -8.37
CA ARG A 88 5.96 4.34 -8.18
C ARG A 88 6.56 5.72 -8.38
N ALA A 89 7.23 6.26 -7.33
CA ALA A 89 8.06 7.45 -7.38
C ALA A 89 7.34 8.77 -7.77
N SER A 90 6.15 9.06 -7.21
CA SER A 90 5.60 10.42 -7.18
C SER A 90 6.55 11.38 -6.39
N PRO A 91 6.55 12.70 -6.59
CA PRO A 91 5.69 13.45 -7.51
C PRO A 91 6.19 13.46 -8.97
N PHE A 92 5.31 13.92 -9.87
CA PHE A 92 5.58 14.04 -11.32
C PHE A 92 5.96 15.48 -11.73
N PHE A 93 5.83 16.41 -10.81
CA PHE A 93 6.10 17.83 -10.99
C PHE A 93 6.94 18.35 -9.82
N ARG A 94 7.57 19.49 -9.99
CA ARG A 94 8.18 20.20 -8.86
C ARG A 94 7.11 20.63 -7.87
N PRO A 95 7.36 20.63 -6.57
CA PRO A 95 6.34 20.89 -5.55
C PRO A 95 5.52 22.19 -5.77
N GLY A 96 6.15 23.27 -6.19
CA GLY A 96 5.44 24.51 -6.47
C GLY A 96 4.65 24.52 -7.79
N GLU A 97 4.82 23.51 -8.63
CA GLU A 97 4.23 23.42 -9.97
C GLU A 97 3.11 22.38 -10.06
N ILE A 98 2.81 21.66 -8.96
CA ILE A 98 1.90 20.51 -8.99
C ILE A 98 0.48 20.91 -9.41
N ILE A 99 -0.11 21.90 -8.72
CA ILE A 99 -1.52 22.27 -8.92
C ILE A 99 -1.75 22.81 -10.35
N GLU A 100 -0.85 23.64 -10.86
CA GLU A 100 -0.97 24.19 -12.21
C GLU A 100 -0.81 23.14 -13.31
N ASN A 101 -0.14 22.02 -13.01
CA ASN A 101 0.12 20.94 -13.95
C ASN A 101 -0.84 19.74 -13.84
N ILE A 102 -1.84 19.75 -12.95
CA ILE A 102 -2.91 18.75 -12.92
C ILE A 102 -3.56 18.58 -14.31
N PRO A 103 -3.97 19.66 -15.01
CA PRO A 103 -4.52 19.52 -16.36
C PRO A 103 -3.52 18.93 -17.37
N THR A 104 -2.23 19.19 -17.20
CA THR A 104 -1.16 18.66 -18.04
C THR A 104 -1.07 17.14 -17.96
N LEU A 105 -1.12 16.60 -16.73
CA LEU A 105 -1.08 15.15 -16.53
C LEU A 105 -2.40 14.48 -17.00
N THR A 106 -3.54 15.15 -16.78
CA THR A 106 -4.84 14.66 -17.30
C THR A 106 -4.85 14.64 -18.82
N GLN A 107 -4.26 15.65 -19.50
CA GLN A 107 -4.13 15.61 -20.97
C GLN A 107 -3.24 14.46 -21.43
N PHE A 108 -2.12 14.22 -20.74
CA PHE A 108 -1.27 13.07 -21.02
C PHE A 108 -2.03 11.73 -20.89
N MET A 109 -2.95 11.60 -19.93
CA MET A 109 -3.81 10.43 -19.81
C MET A 109 -4.80 10.30 -20.98
N ARG A 110 -5.38 11.42 -21.46
CA ARG A 110 -6.24 11.42 -22.66
C ARG A 110 -5.46 10.93 -23.88
N ASP A 111 -4.27 11.47 -24.10
CA ASP A 111 -3.40 11.08 -25.21
C ASP A 111 -3.00 9.60 -25.13
N SER A 112 -2.74 9.10 -23.92
CA SER A 112 -2.43 7.67 -23.67
C SER A 112 -3.61 6.77 -24.02
N GLN A 113 -4.83 7.12 -23.59
CA GLN A 113 -6.04 6.35 -23.89
C GLN A 113 -6.38 6.41 -25.40
N GLU A 114 -6.12 7.53 -26.06
CA GLU A 114 -6.30 7.65 -27.50
C GLU A 114 -5.36 6.70 -28.28
N ILE A 115 -4.12 6.53 -27.85
CA ILE A 115 -3.20 5.54 -28.42
C ILE A 115 -3.77 4.13 -28.29
N VAL A 116 -4.24 3.75 -27.10
CA VAL A 116 -4.83 2.41 -26.87
C VAL A 116 -6.05 2.19 -27.75
N LYS A 117 -6.97 3.16 -27.81
CA LYS A 117 -8.17 3.10 -28.68
C LYS A 117 -7.83 2.96 -30.17
N ARG A 118 -6.83 3.71 -30.65
CA ARG A 118 -6.37 3.63 -32.04
C ARG A 118 -5.81 2.23 -32.36
N HIS A 119 -5.02 1.66 -31.47
CA HIS A 119 -4.50 0.30 -31.64
C HIS A 119 -5.59 -0.76 -31.51
N SER A 120 -6.58 -0.58 -30.63
CA SER A 120 -7.76 -1.45 -30.55
C SER A 120 -8.49 -1.52 -31.88
N ALA A 121 -8.78 -0.35 -32.49
CA ALA A 121 -9.44 -0.26 -33.76
C ALA A 121 -8.61 -0.90 -34.88
N SER A 122 -7.30 -0.71 -34.92
CA SER A 122 -6.42 -1.25 -35.95
C SER A 122 -6.25 -2.77 -35.88
N LYS A 123 -6.36 -3.34 -34.68
CA LYS A 123 -6.21 -4.78 -34.43
C LYS A 123 -7.55 -5.54 -34.39
N ASP A 124 -8.66 -4.82 -34.54
CA ASP A 124 -10.04 -5.36 -34.37
C ASP A 124 -10.18 -6.18 -33.07
N ARG A 125 -9.58 -5.66 -31.99
CA ARG A 125 -9.53 -6.28 -30.68
C ARG A 125 -9.50 -5.21 -29.60
N GLU A 126 -10.31 -5.38 -28.57
CA GLU A 126 -10.29 -4.49 -27.41
C GLU A 126 -8.93 -4.60 -26.67
N LEU A 127 -8.23 -3.48 -26.55
CA LEU A 127 -7.05 -3.31 -25.72
C LEU A 127 -7.44 -2.45 -24.52
N GLN A 128 -6.84 -2.72 -23.37
CA GLN A 128 -7.17 -2.04 -22.12
C GLN A 128 -6.03 -1.15 -21.64
N LEU A 129 -6.38 -0.04 -21.03
CA LEU A 129 -5.46 0.81 -20.27
C LEU A 129 -5.67 0.59 -18.78
N ILE A 130 -4.67 -0.03 -18.15
CA ILE A 130 -4.59 -0.22 -16.70
C ILE A 130 -3.80 0.93 -16.12
N VAL A 131 -4.31 1.54 -15.05
CA VAL A 131 -3.63 2.65 -14.37
C VAL A 131 -3.48 2.31 -12.90
N ARG A 132 -2.24 2.23 -12.43
CA ARG A 132 -1.94 1.99 -11.02
C ARG A 132 -1.59 3.29 -10.34
N VAL A 133 -2.31 3.60 -9.26
CA VAL A 133 -2.14 4.81 -8.44
C VAL A 133 -2.09 4.43 -6.95
N PRO A 134 -1.55 5.32 -6.09
CA PRO A 134 -1.69 5.19 -4.64
C PRO A 134 -3.14 5.04 -4.21
N VAL A 135 -3.36 4.39 -3.05
CA VAL A 135 -4.71 4.05 -2.56
C VAL A 135 -5.53 5.30 -2.24
N GLY A 136 -4.90 6.35 -1.74
CA GLY A 136 -5.58 7.58 -1.34
C GLY A 136 -5.91 8.49 -2.51
N ILE A 137 -7.17 8.56 -2.94
CA ILE A 137 -7.61 9.40 -4.06
C ILE A 137 -7.36 10.89 -3.81
N GLY A 138 -7.57 11.37 -2.57
CA GLY A 138 -7.27 12.76 -2.21
C GLY A 138 -5.78 13.08 -2.30
N GLU A 139 -4.95 12.19 -1.79
CA GLU A 139 -3.49 12.30 -1.85
C GLU A 139 -2.96 12.22 -3.29
N ASN A 140 -3.64 11.50 -4.17
CA ASN A 140 -3.32 11.45 -5.59
C ASN A 140 -3.44 12.84 -6.22
N LEU A 141 -4.49 13.58 -5.89
CA LEU A 141 -4.69 14.94 -6.39
C LEU A 141 -3.57 15.88 -5.88
N GLU A 142 -3.16 15.76 -4.62
CA GLU A 142 -2.03 16.51 -4.06
C GLU A 142 -0.70 16.20 -4.77
N ALA A 143 -0.58 15.01 -5.35
CA ALA A 143 0.57 14.60 -6.16
C ALA A 143 0.43 14.95 -7.66
N GLY A 144 -0.66 15.61 -8.06
CA GLY A 144 -0.94 16.05 -9.43
C GLY A 144 -1.76 15.05 -10.25
N MET A 145 -2.24 13.97 -9.66
CA MET A 145 -3.02 12.90 -10.32
C MET A 145 -4.52 13.09 -10.05
N ASP A 146 -5.25 13.70 -10.96
CA ASP A 146 -6.71 13.87 -10.87
C ASP A 146 -7.43 12.58 -11.28
N THR A 147 -7.33 11.60 -10.41
CA THR A 147 -7.92 10.27 -10.64
C THR A 147 -9.44 10.28 -10.77
N GLU A 148 -10.12 11.22 -10.12
CA GLU A 148 -11.57 11.37 -10.28
C GLU A 148 -11.93 11.80 -11.70
N THR A 149 -11.21 12.75 -12.28
CA THR A 149 -11.39 13.17 -13.68
C THR A 149 -11.02 12.03 -14.63
N TRP A 150 -9.95 11.27 -14.35
CA TRP A 150 -9.58 10.13 -15.18
C TRP A 150 -10.66 9.06 -15.21
N ILE A 151 -11.29 8.77 -14.08
CA ILE A 151 -12.43 7.85 -13.99
C ILE A 151 -13.63 8.41 -14.76
N ARG A 152 -14.01 9.67 -14.50
CA ARG A 152 -15.19 10.29 -15.11
C ARG A 152 -15.12 10.37 -16.64
N GLU A 153 -13.92 10.54 -17.18
CA GLU A 153 -13.68 10.62 -18.62
C GLU A 153 -13.36 9.24 -19.25
N GLY A 154 -13.32 8.17 -18.47
CA GLY A 154 -12.98 6.82 -18.95
C GLY A 154 -11.55 6.73 -19.51
N LEU A 155 -10.59 7.38 -18.82
CA LEU A 155 -9.18 7.39 -19.20
C LEU A 155 -8.41 6.18 -18.65
N ALA A 156 -9.08 5.31 -17.92
CA ALA A 156 -8.58 4.04 -17.44
C ALA A 156 -9.70 3.01 -17.49
N ASP A 157 -9.46 1.87 -18.11
CA ASP A 157 -10.40 0.74 -18.12
C ASP A 157 -10.35 0.00 -16.79
N ILE A 158 -9.16 -0.10 -16.21
CA ILE A 158 -8.90 -0.69 -14.89
C ILE A 158 -8.06 0.28 -14.07
N LEU A 159 -8.56 0.65 -12.90
CA LEU A 159 -7.80 1.42 -11.90
C LEU A 159 -7.30 0.48 -10.80
N VAL A 160 -6.00 0.42 -10.60
CA VAL A 160 -5.38 -0.33 -9.51
C VAL A 160 -5.07 0.63 -8.35
N LEU A 161 -5.76 0.46 -7.23
CA LEU A 161 -5.49 1.20 -6.00
C LEU A 161 -4.46 0.42 -5.18
N GLY A 162 -3.19 0.84 -5.20
CA GLY A 162 -2.13 0.10 -4.53
C GLY A 162 -0.87 0.92 -4.27
N SER A 163 -0.43 0.93 -3.04
CA SER A 163 0.80 1.61 -2.63
C SER A 163 2.03 0.72 -2.79
N PRO A 164 3.18 1.28 -3.16
CA PRO A 164 4.41 0.52 -3.26
C PRO A 164 4.96 0.21 -1.85
N GLY A 165 5.39 -1.02 -1.63
CA GLY A 165 6.11 -1.44 -0.44
C GLY A 165 5.25 -1.91 0.73
N TYR A 166 3.91 -1.85 0.66
CA TYR A 166 3.01 -2.35 1.71
C TYR A 166 1.56 -2.51 1.27
N CYS A 167 0.80 -3.27 2.07
CA CYS A 167 -0.65 -3.35 1.99
C CYS A 167 -1.29 -2.25 2.84
N VAL A 168 -2.38 -1.69 2.37
CA VAL A 168 -3.07 -0.57 3.03
C VAL A 168 -4.35 -1.07 3.68
N HIS A 169 -4.45 -0.91 5.00
CA HIS A 169 -5.63 -1.29 5.77
C HIS A 169 -6.26 -0.11 6.53
N GLU A 170 -5.71 1.08 6.40
CA GLU A 170 -6.21 2.29 7.08
C GLU A 170 -7.15 3.13 6.21
N ILE A 171 -7.28 2.81 4.94
CA ILE A 171 -8.10 3.54 3.98
C ILE A 171 -9.25 2.66 3.49
N ASP A 172 -10.48 3.16 3.62
CA ASP A 172 -11.67 2.60 3.03
C ASP A 172 -11.77 3.05 1.56
N ILE A 173 -11.72 2.09 0.64
CA ILE A 173 -11.79 2.35 -0.80
C ILE A 173 -13.20 2.23 -1.38
N GLY A 174 -14.21 1.88 -0.58
CA GLY A 174 -15.57 1.58 -1.05
C GLY A 174 -16.22 2.73 -1.82
N LYS A 175 -15.99 3.98 -1.40
CA LYS A 175 -16.49 5.15 -2.13
C LYS A 175 -15.81 5.32 -3.49
N ALA A 176 -14.50 5.12 -3.55
CA ALA A 176 -13.74 5.20 -4.78
C ALA A 176 -14.14 4.10 -5.76
N VAL A 177 -14.33 2.89 -5.26
CA VAL A 177 -14.79 1.74 -6.04
C VAL A 177 -16.19 1.99 -6.60
N SER A 178 -17.12 2.46 -5.77
CA SER A 178 -18.50 2.76 -6.20
C SER A 178 -18.51 3.83 -7.29
N PHE A 179 -17.77 4.92 -7.08
CA PHE A 179 -17.65 5.99 -8.08
C PHE A 179 -17.04 5.50 -9.39
N ALA A 180 -15.98 4.70 -9.35
CA ALA A 180 -15.37 4.14 -10.55
C ALA A 180 -16.33 3.23 -11.31
N LYS A 181 -17.04 2.35 -10.60
CA LYS A 181 -18.03 1.44 -11.17
C LYS A 181 -19.19 2.17 -11.85
N GLU A 182 -19.69 3.25 -11.24
CA GLU A 182 -20.75 4.10 -11.85
C GLU A 182 -20.30 4.76 -13.17
N ASN A 183 -19.00 4.95 -13.34
CA ASN A 183 -18.40 5.55 -14.54
C ASN A 183 -17.78 4.49 -15.49
N GLY A 184 -18.01 3.19 -15.26
CA GLY A 184 -17.57 2.12 -16.15
C GLY A 184 -16.10 1.69 -15.98
N THR A 185 -15.37 2.18 -14.97
CA THR A 185 -14.01 1.78 -14.66
C THR A 185 -14.01 0.65 -13.64
N LEU A 186 -13.30 -0.43 -13.92
CA LEU A 186 -13.06 -1.50 -12.95
C LEU A 186 -11.99 -1.06 -11.94
N VAL A 187 -12.15 -1.47 -10.68
CA VAL A 187 -11.13 -1.23 -9.64
C VAL A 187 -10.55 -2.56 -9.17
N PHE A 188 -9.23 -2.62 -9.12
CA PHE A 188 -8.50 -3.71 -8.47
C PHE A 188 -7.80 -3.17 -7.23
N THR A 189 -7.85 -3.92 -6.13
CA THR A 189 -7.01 -3.63 -4.96
C THR A 189 -5.61 -4.15 -5.21
N GLY A 190 -4.61 -3.27 -5.04
CA GLY A 190 -3.22 -3.58 -5.32
C GLY A 190 -2.39 -3.73 -4.04
N PHE A 191 -1.49 -4.69 -4.01
CA PHE A 191 -0.53 -4.83 -2.94
C PHE A 191 0.84 -5.24 -3.46
N ASP A 192 1.85 -4.86 -2.71
CA ASP A 192 3.25 -5.16 -3.03
C ASP A 192 3.68 -6.46 -2.34
N GLY A 193 4.22 -7.41 -3.10
CA GLY A 193 4.77 -8.65 -2.58
C GLY A 193 5.98 -8.46 -1.65
N ALA A 194 6.59 -7.27 -1.66
CA ALA A 194 7.70 -6.89 -0.79
C ALA A 194 7.22 -6.15 0.49
N THR A 195 6.01 -6.40 0.95
CA THR A 195 5.47 -5.75 2.15
C THR A 195 6.30 -6.05 3.38
N TYR A 196 6.68 -5.00 4.07
CA TYR A 196 7.47 -5.07 5.30
C TYR A 196 6.54 -5.24 6.50
N THR A 197 6.20 -6.46 6.83
CA THR A 197 5.62 -6.79 8.12
C THR A 197 6.72 -7.34 9.01
N VAL A 198 6.90 -6.76 10.19
CA VAL A 198 7.68 -7.42 11.23
C VAL A 198 6.72 -8.34 11.97
N SER A 199 6.81 -9.63 11.67
CA SER A 199 6.12 -10.65 12.45
C SER A 199 6.62 -10.64 13.89
N PRO A 200 5.79 -10.95 14.90
CA PRO A 200 6.28 -11.20 16.26
C PRO A 200 7.38 -12.23 16.34
N GLN A 201 7.53 -13.06 15.33
CA GLN A 201 8.42 -14.21 15.36
C GLN A 201 9.71 -14.01 14.58
N GLU A 202 9.77 -13.14 13.54
CA GLU A 202 10.98 -13.00 12.71
C GLU A 202 11.02 -11.67 11.96
N GLY A 203 12.20 -11.29 11.48
CA GLY A 203 12.45 -10.05 10.74
C GLY A 203 11.75 -9.96 9.39
N TYR A 204 12.23 -9.08 8.55
CA TYR A 204 11.63 -8.80 7.23
C TYR A 204 11.22 -10.04 6.48
N GLU A 205 9.94 -10.32 6.47
CA GLU A 205 9.34 -11.31 5.61
C GLU A 205 8.56 -10.62 4.50
N ARG A 206 8.36 -11.33 3.40
CA ARG A 206 7.32 -11.01 2.41
C ARG A 206 6.01 -10.83 3.13
N SER A 207 5.12 -10.09 2.51
CA SER A 207 3.75 -10.00 3.00
C SER A 207 3.27 -11.39 3.36
N PRO A 208 3.04 -11.70 4.64
CA PRO A 208 2.52 -13.00 5.00
C PRO A 208 1.22 -13.24 4.24
N SER A 209 0.94 -14.45 3.82
CA SER A 209 -0.30 -14.78 3.12
C SER A 209 -1.55 -14.25 3.83
N SER A 210 -1.50 -14.18 5.16
CA SER A 210 -2.59 -13.62 5.97
C SER A 210 -2.81 -12.13 5.71
N VAL A 211 -1.76 -11.35 5.43
CA VAL A 211 -1.86 -9.92 5.10
C VAL A 211 -2.44 -9.75 3.70
N LEU A 212 -1.96 -10.54 2.73
CA LEU A 212 -2.50 -10.50 1.37
C LEU A 212 -3.99 -10.86 1.35
N ARG A 213 -4.38 -11.88 2.13
CA ARG A 213 -5.80 -12.29 2.26
C ARG A 213 -6.65 -11.19 2.90
N ALA A 214 -6.15 -10.50 3.93
CA ALA A 214 -6.84 -9.39 4.56
C ALA A 214 -7.07 -8.24 3.58
N THR A 215 -6.03 -7.86 2.81
CA THR A 215 -6.14 -6.80 1.79
C THR A 215 -7.11 -7.17 0.68
N ALA A 216 -7.05 -8.42 0.19
CA ALA A 216 -7.97 -8.90 -0.83
C ALA A 216 -9.42 -8.92 -0.33
N LEU A 217 -9.64 -9.40 0.90
CA LEU A 217 -10.98 -9.43 1.50
C LEU A 217 -11.56 -8.02 1.64
N ASN A 218 -10.79 -7.06 2.15
CA ASN A 218 -11.22 -5.66 2.20
C ASN A 218 -11.60 -5.15 0.81
N GLY A 219 -10.72 -5.32 -0.18
CA GLY A 219 -10.98 -4.87 -1.55
C GLY A 219 -12.26 -5.46 -2.14
N TYR A 220 -12.46 -6.77 -2.05
CA TYR A 220 -13.68 -7.41 -2.55
C TYR A 220 -14.94 -6.96 -1.80
N ARG A 221 -14.88 -6.78 -0.49
CA ARG A 221 -16.01 -6.28 0.30
C ARG A 221 -16.34 -4.83 -0.02
N ASP A 222 -15.37 -4.04 -0.41
CA ASP A 222 -15.55 -2.70 -0.94
C ASP A 222 -16.06 -2.69 -2.39
N GLY A 223 -16.11 -3.84 -3.05
CA GLY A 223 -16.64 -4.01 -4.41
C GLY A 223 -15.59 -4.01 -5.50
N ALA A 224 -14.30 -4.13 -5.19
CA ALA A 224 -13.24 -4.29 -6.18
C ALA A 224 -13.48 -5.54 -7.04
N ALA A 225 -13.18 -5.42 -8.33
CA ALA A 225 -13.37 -6.50 -9.30
C ALA A 225 -12.27 -7.55 -9.27
N GLY A 226 -11.13 -7.25 -8.64
CA GLY A 226 -9.99 -8.14 -8.58
C GLY A 226 -8.87 -7.63 -7.70
N VAL A 227 -7.77 -8.37 -7.71
CA VAL A 227 -6.53 -8.04 -6.98
C VAL A 227 -5.37 -7.90 -7.96
N HIS A 228 -4.43 -7.03 -7.63
CA HIS A 228 -3.19 -6.81 -8.38
C HIS A 228 -1.98 -7.06 -7.48
N LEU A 229 -1.11 -7.98 -7.90
CA LEU A 229 0.10 -8.36 -7.18
C LEU A 229 1.32 -7.69 -7.81
N PHE A 230 1.80 -6.63 -7.17
CA PHE A 230 3.00 -5.93 -7.62
C PHE A 230 4.26 -6.57 -7.05
N ASN A 231 5.30 -6.77 -7.87
CA ASN A 231 6.56 -7.42 -7.48
C ASN A 231 6.38 -8.78 -6.77
N TYR A 232 5.34 -9.51 -7.08
CA TYR A 232 5.05 -10.76 -6.39
C TYR A 232 6.05 -11.88 -6.73
N ASP A 233 6.57 -11.84 -7.95
CA ASP A 233 7.59 -12.72 -8.47
C ASP A 233 9.02 -12.32 -8.05
N TYR A 234 9.18 -11.15 -7.43
CA TYR A 234 10.50 -10.64 -7.07
C TYR A 234 11.05 -11.38 -5.84
N PRO A 235 12.19 -12.10 -5.96
CA PRO A 235 12.80 -12.74 -4.81
C PRO A 235 13.15 -11.67 -3.78
N SER A 236 12.60 -11.80 -2.59
CA SER A 236 12.99 -10.94 -1.48
C SER A 236 14.45 -11.26 -1.13
N HIS A 237 15.38 -10.40 -1.50
CA HIS A 237 16.80 -10.49 -1.10
C HIS A 237 16.99 -10.36 0.41
N ARG A 238 15.92 -10.36 1.19
CA ARG A 238 15.89 -10.14 2.64
C ARG A 238 15.01 -11.14 3.38
N ALA A 239 14.70 -12.26 2.79
CA ALA A 239 14.30 -13.40 3.59
C ALA A 239 15.44 -13.70 4.57
N GLY A 240 15.09 -13.89 5.85
CA GLY A 240 16.03 -14.01 6.96
C GLY A 240 17.19 -15.00 6.76
N PRO A 241 17.87 -15.45 7.81
CA PRO A 241 19.21 -16.06 7.77
C PRO A 241 19.31 -17.41 7.06
N THR A 242 18.30 -17.83 6.33
CA THR A 242 18.40 -18.95 5.42
C THR A 242 18.83 -18.40 4.06
N ASP A 243 20.07 -18.67 3.70
CA ASP A 243 20.66 -18.46 2.37
C ASP A 243 19.94 -19.21 1.23
N SER A 244 18.66 -19.49 1.37
CA SER A 244 17.87 -20.07 0.29
C SER A 244 17.47 -18.94 -0.66
N ASN A 245 18.26 -18.77 -1.71
CA ASN A 245 17.89 -18.12 -2.97
C ASN A 245 16.69 -18.83 -3.65
N ASP A 246 16.01 -19.71 -2.96
CA ASP A 246 14.97 -20.58 -3.44
C ASP A 246 13.57 -20.00 -3.26
N PHE A 247 13.42 -18.69 -3.56
CA PHE A 247 12.08 -18.21 -3.80
C PHE A 247 11.56 -18.83 -5.10
N ASN A 248 10.73 -19.80 -4.94
CA ASN A 248 9.98 -20.37 -6.02
C ASN A 248 8.53 -19.86 -5.95
N ILE A 249 8.13 -19.00 -6.89
CA ILE A 249 6.72 -18.55 -7.02
C ILE A 249 5.77 -19.73 -7.24
N PHE A 250 6.29 -20.88 -7.60
CA PHE A 250 5.55 -22.11 -7.88
C PHE A 250 5.58 -23.08 -6.70
N ASP A 251 6.09 -22.68 -5.52
CA ASP A 251 5.93 -23.54 -4.34
C ASP A 251 4.46 -23.60 -3.90
N ASP A 252 4.09 -24.67 -3.23
CA ASP A 252 2.70 -24.95 -2.85
C ASP A 252 2.10 -23.82 -1.99
N TYR A 253 2.92 -23.18 -1.16
CA TYR A 253 2.49 -22.08 -0.30
C TYR A 253 2.10 -20.82 -1.10
N HIS A 254 2.90 -20.44 -2.08
CA HIS A 254 2.61 -19.27 -2.91
C HIS A 254 1.46 -19.53 -3.88
N LEU A 255 1.42 -20.73 -4.48
CA LEU A 255 0.30 -21.15 -5.32
C LEU A 255 -1.01 -21.18 -4.55
N GLN A 256 -1.02 -21.71 -3.33
CA GLN A 256 -2.20 -21.70 -2.48
C GLN A 256 -2.64 -20.27 -2.13
N THR A 257 -1.69 -19.38 -1.83
CA THR A 257 -2.01 -17.95 -1.57
C THR A 257 -2.68 -17.32 -2.77
N VAL A 258 -2.13 -17.46 -3.97
CA VAL A 258 -2.74 -16.93 -5.21
C VAL A 258 -4.13 -17.53 -5.46
N GLN A 259 -4.32 -18.82 -5.19
CA GLN A 259 -5.64 -19.45 -5.29
C GLN A 259 -6.63 -18.87 -4.29
N ASP A 260 -6.21 -18.65 -3.04
CA ASP A 260 -7.06 -18.07 -2.00
C ASP A 260 -7.52 -16.64 -2.37
N LEU A 261 -6.67 -15.87 -3.08
CA LEU A 261 -6.97 -14.48 -3.47
C LEU A 261 -8.03 -14.33 -4.57
N ARG A 262 -8.53 -15.41 -5.15
CA ARG A 262 -9.45 -15.37 -6.30
C ARG A 262 -10.85 -14.88 -5.94
N GLU A 263 -11.31 -15.19 -4.72
CA GLU A 263 -12.68 -14.90 -4.31
C GLU A 263 -12.83 -14.86 -2.78
N THR A 264 -13.86 -14.15 -2.32
CA THR A 264 -14.13 -13.97 -0.88
C THR A 264 -14.38 -15.28 -0.14
N SER A 265 -15.04 -16.25 -0.78
CA SER A 265 -15.38 -17.55 -0.18
C SER A 265 -14.13 -18.32 0.24
N SER A 266 -13.04 -18.23 -0.53
CA SER A 266 -11.76 -18.84 -0.18
C SER A 266 -11.08 -18.12 0.97
N LEU A 267 -11.19 -16.78 1.03
CA LEU A 267 -10.54 -15.95 2.03
C LEU A 267 -11.13 -16.10 3.44
N GLU A 268 -12.45 -16.29 3.53
CA GLU A 268 -13.17 -16.35 4.81
C GLU A 268 -12.77 -17.53 5.70
N TRP A 269 -12.20 -18.58 5.11
CA TRP A 269 -11.72 -19.78 5.81
C TRP A 269 -10.21 -19.80 6.05
N ARG A 270 -9.53 -18.67 5.92
CA ARG A 270 -8.09 -18.54 6.10
C ARG A 270 -7.76 -17.49 7.16
N ASN A 271 -6.61 -17.62 7.78
CA ASN A 271 -6.11 -16.58 8.68
C ASN A 271 -5.84 -15.29 7.93
N ARG A 272 -6.21 -14.16 8.53
CA ARG A 272 -6.02 -12.81 8.01
C ARG A 272 -5.33 -11.93 9.04
N CYS A 273 -4.49 -11.02 8.55
CA CYS A 273 -3.76 -10.06 9.36
C CYS A 273 -3.93 -8.65 8.76
N TYR A 274 -4.59 -7.79 9.48
CA TYR A 274 -4.72 -6.37 9.18
C TYR A 274 -3.67 -5.62 9.99
N TYR A 275 -2.90 -4.73 9.38
CA TYR A 275 -1.81 -4.07 10.10
C TYR A 275 -1.62 -2.62 9.65
N LEU A 276 -1.00 -1.82 10.53
CA LEU A 276 -0.47 -0.51 10.19
C LEU A 276 1.04 -0.64 9.96
N PRO A 277 1.53 -0.30 8.77
CA PRO A 277 2.94 -0.44 8.46
C PRO A 277 3.80 0.55 9.23
N SER A 278 4.99 0.11 9.63
CA SER A 278 6.04 1.01 10.09
C SER A 278 6.70 1.70 8.89
N PRO A 279 7.06 2.97 8.99
CA PRO A 279 7.60 3.72 7.89
C PRO A 279 9.06 3.37 7.57
N THR A 280 9.31 2.28 6.90
CA THR A 280 10.63 1.93 6.39
C THR A 280 10.58 1.73 4.87
N GLY A 281 11.13 2.62 4.07
CA GLY A 281 11.26 2.40 2.63
C GLY A 281 10.74 3.53 1.74
N ALA A 282 11.08 3.46 0.48
CA ALA A 282 10.64 4.38 -0.56
C ALA A 282 9.15 4.19 -0.88
N GLY A 283 8.44 5.26 -1.12
CA GLY A 283 7.06 5.21 -1.59
C GLY A 283 6.02 5.76 -0.63
N ARG A 284 6.40 6.64 0.26
CA ARG A 284 5.58 7.15 1.36
C ARG A 284 4.86 8.44 1.11
N ALA A 285 4.87 8.95 -0.09
CA ALA A 285 4.24 10.23 -0.36
C ALA A 285 2.73 10.23 -0.08
N ASP A 286 2.12 9.06 0.05
CA ASP A 286 0.69 8.90 -0.15
C ASP A 286 -0.11 8.68 1.13
N HIS A 287 0.57 8.36 2.27
CA HIS A 287 -0.14 8.02 3.49
C HIS A 287 0.41 8.73 4.70
N ARG A 288 -0.47 9.29 5.50
CA ARG A 288 -0.19 9.68 6.87
C ARG A 288 -0.06 8.42 7.70
N LEU A 289 1.14 7.86 7.76
CA LEU A 289 1.41 6.68 8.56
C LEU A 289 1.03 6.92 10.01
N GLN A 290 0.32 5.98 10.58
CA GLN A 290 -0.21 6.09 11.93
C GLN A 290 0.77 5.59 12.99
N VAL A 291 1.82 4.87 12.57
CA VAL A 291 2.91 4.38 13.43
C VAL A 291 4.28 4.58 12.74
N PRO A 292 5.40 4.75 13.47
CA PRO A 292 5.48 4.83 14.94
C PRO A 292 4.94 6.16 15.46
N ARG A 293 4.34 6.13 16.64
CA ARG A 293 3.89 7.33 17.34
C ARG A 293 4.11 7.23 18.83
N LYS A 294 4.46 8.35 19.45
CA LYS A 294 4.45 8.51 20.89
C LYS A 294 3.01 8.56 21.39
N LEU A 295 2.76 7.99 22.56
CA LEU A 295 1.43 8.05 23.18
C LEU A 295 1.11 9.49 23.57
N ALA A 296 -0.12 9.92 23.34
CA ALA A 296 -0.59 11.22 23.80
C ALA A 296 -0.96 11.16 25.28
N LEU A 297 -0.72 12.27 26.00
CA LEU A 297 -1.14 12.39 27.40
C LEU A 297 -2.63 12.56 27.51
N MET A 298 -3.29 11.74 28.30
CA MET A 298 -4.70 11.82 28.59
C MET A 298 -5.05 13.19 29.21
N GLY A 299 -6.09 13.84 28.72
CA GLY A 299 -6.52 15.16 29.22
C GLY A 299 -5.76 16.37 28.67
N ARG A 300 -4.74 16.21 27.82
CA ARG A 300 -4.06 17.31 27.14
C ARG A 300 -4.46 17.44 25.64
N GLY A 301 -5.75 17.40 25.37
CA GLY A 301 -6.26 17.46 24.01
C GLY A 301 -6.16 16.13 23.24
N ALA A 302 -5.85 15.04 23.92
CA ALA A 302 -5.88 13.72 23.33
C ALA A 302 -7.34 13.31 23.09
N GLY A 303 -7.66 13.06 21.83
CA GLY A 303 -9.00 12.74 21.37
C GLY A 303 -8.98 11.68 20.26
N PRO A 304 -10.11 11.49 19.58
CA PRO A 304 -10.23 10.50 18.48
C PRO A 304 -9.22 10.67 17.34
N GLU A 305 -8.66 11.86 17.19
CA GLU A 305 -7.60 12.16 16.20
C GLU A 305 -6.29 11.43 16.49
N HIS A 306 -6.10 10.97 17.74
CA HIS A 306 -4.94 10.17 18.15
C HIS A 306 -5.16 8.67 17.95
N ALA A 307 -6.36 8.25 17.58
CA ALA A 307 -6.63 6.83 17.33
C ALA A 307 -5.92 6.34 16.07
N MET A 308 -5.37 5.14 16.16
CA MET A 308 -4.97 4.35 15.00
C MET A 308 -6.23 3.75 14.37
N ARG A 309 -6.24 3.63 13.05
CA ARG A 309 -7.43 3.24 12.29
C ARG A 309 -7.10 2.05 11.43
N LEU A 310 -7.92 1.00 11.51
CA LEU A 310 -7.83 -0.19 10.67
C LEU A 310 -9.20 -0.56 10.12
N ILE A 311 -9.26 -0.80 8.82
CA ILE A 311 -10.45 -1.32 8.15
C ILE A 311 -10.40 -2.85 8.19
N VAL A 312 -11.44 -3.47 8.76
CA VAL A 312 -11.57 -4.93 8.89
C VAL A 312 -12.94 -5.32 8.36
N HIS A 313 -13.03 -5.82 7.14
CA HIS A 313 -14.31 -6.21 6.55
C HIS A 313 -14.73 -7.64 6.86
N ASP A 314 -14.05 -8.30 7.79
CA ASP A 314 -14.53 -9.56 8.37
C ASP A 314 -15.86 -9.37 9.11
N ALA A 315 -16.79 -10.26 8.86
CA ALA A 315 -18.03 -10.37 9.64
C ALA A 315 -17.71 -11.11 10.96
N ILE A 316 -17.06 -10.43 11.93
CA ILE A 316 -16.48 -11.04 13.13
C ILE A 316 -17.52 -11.85 13.91
N ASP A 317 -18.66 -11.23 14.26
CA ASP A 317 -19.68 -11.89 15.08
C ASP A 317 -20.35 -13.03 14.32
N GLY A 318 -20.71 -12.82 13.05
CA GLY A 318 -21.27 -13.86 12.19
C GLY A 318 -20.28 -15.03 12.00
N GLY A 319 -19.02 -14.74 11.73
CA GLY A 319 -17.98 -15.75 11.56
C GLY A 319 -17.74 -16.56 12.83
N LYS A 320 -17.80 -15.96 14.01
CA LYS A 320 -17.72 -16.67 15.29
C LYS A 320 -18.97 -17.54 15.52
N ALA A 321 -20.15 -17.02 15.25
CA ALA A 321 -21.41 -17.78 15.39
C ALA A 321 -21.48 -18.99 14.45
N GLU A 322 -20.92 -18.88 13.27
CA GLU A 322 -20.82 -19.97 12.28
C GLU A 322 -19.62 -20.91 12.49
N GLY A 323 -18.76 -20.65 13.48
CA GLY A 323 -17.58 -21.43 13.78
C GLY A 323 -16.44 -21.25 12.76
N ARG A 324 -16.50 -20.26 11.86
CA ARG A 324 -15.42 -19.96 10.90
C ARG A 324 -14.28 -19.19 11.57
N ILE A 325 -14.60 -18.31 12.50
CA ILE A 325 -13.61 -17.53 13.26
C ILE A 325 -13.51 -18.11 14.66
N GLY A 326 -12.35 -18.69 14.98
CA GLY A 326 -12.08 -19.23 16.32
C GLY A 326 -11.66 -18.15 17.30
N LYS A 327 -10.83 -17.20 16.84
CA LYS A 327 -10.25 -16.17 17.70
C LYS A 327 -9.89 -14.91 16.92
N THR A 328 -9.92 -13.78 17.61
CA THR A 328 -9.31 -12.54 17.13
C THR A 328 -8.27 -12.03 18.12
N GLU A 329 -7.23 -11.34 17.63
CA GLU A 329 -6.19 -10.77 18.45
C GLU A 329 -5.89 -9.34 18.02
N LEU A 330 -5.68 -8.43 18.97
CA LEU A 330 -5.01 -7.16 18.76
C LEU A 330 -3.57 -7.32 19.22
N ARG A 331 -2.60 -7.02 18.37
CA ARG A 331 -1.17 -7.07 18.68
C ARG A 331 -0.56 -5.69 18.50
N LEU A 332 0.15 -5.24 19.51
CA LEU A 332 0.82 -3.95 19.54
C LEU A 332 2.30 -4.15 19.81
N ARG A 333 3.16 -3.76 18.87
CA ARG A 333 4.59 -3.66 19.14
C ARG A 333 4.86 -2.29 19.74
N MET A 334 5.36 -2.30 20.96
CA MET A 334 5.65 -1.09 21.71
C MET A 334 7.12 -1.02 22.12
N GLU A 335 7.59 0.19 22.32
CA GLU A 335 8.92 0.49 22.84
C GLU A 335 8.81 1.49 23.99
N ASP A 336 9.73 1.40 24.96
CA ASP A 336 9.85 2.31 26.09
C ASP A 336 8.60 2.37 26.99
N PHE A 337 7.91 1.26 27.17
CA PHE A 337 6.60 1.25 27.85
C PHE A 337 6.58 0.53 29.21
N GLU A 338 7.61 -0.25 29.53
CA GLU A 338 7.62 -1.16 30.67
C GLU A 338 7.34 -0.44 32.01
N ASP A 339 8.00 0.69 32.23
CA ASP A 339 7.84 1.50 33.45
C ASP A 339 6.54 2.33 33.46
N SER A 340 5.77 2.29 32.37
CA SER A 340 4.55 3.09 32.19
C SER A 340 3.32 2.24 31.87
N LEU A 341 3.45 0.93 31.82
CA LEU A 341 2.37 0.03 31.39
C LEU A 341 1.10 0.20 32.24
N ASP A 342 1.25 0.44 33.54
CA ASP A 342 0.16 0.69 34.48
C ASP A 342 -0.56 2.04 34.26
N ARG A 343 0.03 2.91 33.47
CA ARG A 343 -0.49 4.23 33.10
C ARG A 343 -1.02 4.28 31.67
N ILE A 344 -0.90 3.20 30.92
CA ILE A 344 -1.39 3.18 29.53
C ILE A 344 -2.85 2.77 29.48
N HIS A 345 -3.67 3.67 28.98
CA HIS A 345 -5.08 3.40 28.69
C HIS A 345 -5.20 2.81 27.29
N PHE A 346 -5.77 1.61 27.19
CA PHE A 346 -6.02 0.92 25.95
C PHE A 346 -7.51 0.93 25.63
N GLU A 347 -7.88 1.34 24.42
CA GLU A 347 -9.27 1.40 23.99
C GLU A 347 -9.41 0.88 22.55
N VAL A 348 -10.46 0.11 22.29
CA VAL A 348 -10.86 -0.33 20.96
C VAL A 348 -12.33 0.00 20.75
N ASN A 349 -12.64 0.78 19.73
CA ASN A 349 -13.99 1.19 19.38
C ASN A 349 -14.78 1.80 20.56
N GLY A 350 -14.13 2.66 21.35
CA GLY A 350 -14.73 3.30 22.52
C GLY A 350 -14.88 2.37 23.74
N LYS A 351 -14.35 1.15 23.68
CA LYS A 351 -14.39 0.20 24.80
C LYS A 351 -13.00 0.03 25.37
N VAL A 352 -12.88 0.30 26.67
CA VAL A 352 -11.63 0.13 27.40
C VAL A 352 -11.27 -1.36 27.47
N LEU A 353 -10.04 -1.69 27.09
CA LEU A 353 -9.50 -3.04 27.25
C LEU A 353 -9.02 -3.25 28.70
N PRO A 354 -8.98 -4.50 29.18
CA PRO A 354 -8.32 -4.81 30.44
C PRO A 354 -6.91 -4.24 30.46
N PHE A 355 -6.52 -3.67 31.57
CA PHE A 355 -5.20 -3.10 31.83
C PHE A 355 -4.05 -4.08 31.51
N THR A 356 -4.26 -5.37 31.78
CA THR A 356 -3.25 -6.41 31.51
C THR A 356 -3.51 -7.04 30.16
N PRO A 357 -2.53 -7.02 29.24
CA PRO A 357 -2.63 -7.78 27.99
C PRO A 357 -2.80 -9.28 28.30
N SER A 358 -3.44 -10.01 27.41
CA SER A 358 -3.63 -11.46 27.55
C SER A 358 -2.29 -12.19 27.63
N ARG A 359 -1.30 -11.68 26.91
CA ARG A 359 0.10 -12.13 26.95
C ARG A 359 1.05 -11.08 26.36
N THR A 360 2.31 -11.18 26.76
CA THR A 360 3.43 -10.47 26.11
C THR A 360 4.27 -11.48 25.35
N VAL A 361 4.63 -11.16 24.14
CA VAL A 361 5.51 -11.99 23.30
C VAL A 361 6.76 -11.20 22.96
N THR A 362 7.92 -11.80 23.16
CA THR A 362 9.20 -11.22 22.75
C THR A 362 9.73 -12.00 21.56
N ASN A 363 10.04 -11.32 20.47
CA ASN A 363 10.61 -11.95 19.28
C ASN A 363 12.14 -12.19 19.43
N SER A 364 12.75 -12.84 18.43
CA SER A 364 14.18 -13.13 18.42
C SER A 364 15.09 -11.88 18.45
N GLN A 365 14.54 -10.72 18.11
CA GLN A 365 15.24 -9.42 18.13
C GLN A 365 15.07 -8.68 19.48
N GLY A 366 14.40 -9.28 20.46
CA GLY A 366 14.11 -8.65 21.74
C GLY A 366 12.96 -7.64 21.73
N GLN A 367 12.23 -7.52 20.61
CA GLN A 367 11.09 -6.61 20.52
C GLN A 367 9.88 -7.20 21.23
N GLN A 368 9.16 -6.36 21.95
CA GLN A 368 8.01 -6.79 22.76
C GLN A 368 6.67 -6.46 22.06
N TRP A 369 5.77 -7.45 22.13
CA TRP A 369 4.43 -7.35 21.62
C TRP A 369 3.42 -7.58 22.73
N LEU A 370 2.52 -6.63 22.92
CA LEU A 370 1.34 -6.80 23.77
C LEU A 370 0.22 -7.42 22.94
N VAL A 371 -0.39 -8.48 23.43
CA VAL A 371 -1.45 -9.23 22.74
C VAL A 371 -2.71 -9.21 23.58
N PHE A 372 -3.81 -8.75 23.00
CA PHE A 372 -5.15 -8.75 23.58
C PHE A 372 -6.04 -9.71 22.81
N ASP A 373 -6.56 -10.72 23.51
CA ASP A 373 -7.42 -11.74 22.94
C ASP A 373 -8.86 -11.26 22.83
N ASN A 374 -9.47 -11.52 21.68
CA ASN A 374 -10.88 -11.18 21.40
C ASN A 374 -11.24 -9.72 21.73
N PRO A 375 -10.48 -8.73 21.24
CA PRO A 375 -10.82 -7.33 21.44
C PRO A 375 -12.20 -7.03 20.81
N PRO A 376 -12.88 -5.96 21.23
CA PRO A 376 -14.22 -5.61 20.73
C PRO A 376 -14.17 -5.01 19.33
N LEU A 377 -13.82 -5.84 18.35
CA LEU A 377 -13.76 -5.47 16.93
C LEU A 377 -15.16 -5.39 16.34
N GLN A 378 -15.27 -4.61 15.26
CA GLN A 378 -16.47 -4.52 14.43
C GLN A 378 -16.10 -4.66 12.95
N GLN A 379 -17.07 -5.02 12.14
CA GLN A 379 -16.92 -4.97 10.69
C GLN A 379 -16.79 -3.52 10.22
N GLY A 380 -15.81 -3.25 9.36
CA GLY A 380 -15.49 -1.91 8.88
C GLY A 380 -14.38 -1.23 9.68
N LEU A 381 -14.55 0.06 9.95
CA LEU A 381 -13.55 0.86 10.66
C LEU A 381 -13.41 0.45 12.12
N ASN A 382 -12.21 0.10 12.53
CA ASN A 382 -11.82 -0.08 13.91
C ASN A 382 -10.85 1.02 14.34
N THR A 383 -11.08 1.58 15.52
CA THR A 383 -10.25 2.60 16.13
C THR A 383 -9.53 2.02 17.34
N ILE A 384 -8.22 2.17 17.38
CA ILE A 384 -7.36 1.72 18.49
C ILE A 384 -6.71 2.95 19.09
N LEU A 385 -7.05 3.28 20.34
CA LEU A 385 -6.56 4.45 21.04
C LEU A 385 -5.70 4.02 22.22
N LEU A 386 -4.51 4.58 22.28
CA LEU A 386 -3.58 4.41 23.39
C LEU A 386 -3.23 5.78 23.95
N LEU A 387 -3.52 5.99 25.22
CA LEU A 387 -3.25 7.22 25.93
C LEU A 387 -2.41 6.93 27.17
N LEU A 388 -1.55 7.86 27.51
CA LEU A 388 -0.76 7.80 28.72
C LEU A 388 -1.44 8.63 29.82
N GLU A 389 -1.80 8.02 30.92
CA GLU A 389 -2.38 8.69 32.08
C GLU A 389 -1.32 9.48 32.86
N GLY A 390 -1.75 10.62 33.44
CA GLY A 390 -0.93 11.48 34.28
C GLY A 390 -0.45 12.74 33.59
N ILE A 391 0.27 13.58 34.34
CA ILE A 391 0.75 14.89 33.92
C ILE A 391 2.26 14.93 33.67
N GLU A 392 2.99 13.94 34.14
CA GLU A 392 4.43 13.84 33.98
C GLU A 392 4.77 13.11 32.70
N THR A 393 5.68 13.70 31.94
CA THR A 393 6.21 13.11 30.73
C THR A 393 7.27 12.08 31.09
N PRO A 394 7.13 10.81 30.74
CA PRO A 394 8.16 9.82 30.99
C PRO A 394 9.37 10.03 30.08
N ASP A 395 10.52 9.56 30.54
CA ASP A 395 11.74 9.50 29.75
C ASP A 395 12.40 8.14 30.03
N PRO A 396 12.45 7.24 29.06
CA PRO A 396 11.97 7.36 27.69
C PRO A 396 10.44 7.40 27.54
N TRP A 397 9.96 7.94 26.42
CA TRP A 397 8.53 8.12 26.15
C TRP A 397 7.94 6.91 25.44
N PRO A 398 6.90 6.25 25.99
CA PRO A 398 6.24 5.11 25.36
C PRO A 398 5.77 5.39 23.94
N SER A 399 6.00 4.44 23.06
CA SER A 399 5.60 4.56 21.66
C SER A 399 5.09 3.24 21.06
N VAL A 400 4.13 3.34 20.14
CA VAL A 400 3.62 2.23 19.34
C VAL A 400 4.36 2.23 18.01
N HIS A 401 4.94 1.10 17.64
CA HIS A 401 5.70 0.91 16.42
C HIS A 401 4.99 0.04 15.39
N GLN A 402 4.10 -0.85 15.82
CA GLN A 402 3.23 -1.64 14.95
C GLN A 402 1.90 -1.92 15.64
N CYS A 403 0.85 -2.01 14.83
CA CYS A 403 -0.48 -2.36 15.28
C CYS A 403 -1.05 -3.38 14.29
N GLU A 404 -1.47 -4.53 14.81
CA GLU A 404 -2.01 -5.64 14.00
C GLU A 404 -3.31 -6.16 14.60
N ILE A 405 -4.27 -6.48 13.72
CA ILE A 405 -5.48 -7.23 14.07
C ILE A 405 -5.41 -8.56 13.32
N LEU A 406 -5.41 -9.66 14.06
CA LEU A 406 -5.46 -11.00 13.50
C LEU A 406 -6.87 -11.57 13.63
N VAL A 407 -7.33 -12.18 12.55
CA VAL A 407 -8.55 -12.98 12.50
C VAL A 407 -8.12 -14.43 12.21
N LEU A 408 -8.25 -15.27 13.20
CA LEU A 408 -7.79 -16.66 13.17
C LEU A 408 -9.00 -17.58 12.97
N THR A 409 -8.90 -18.49 12.01
CA THR A 409 -9.95 -19.46 11.71
C THR A 409 -9.90 -20.65 12.66
N SER A 410 -11.03 -21.34 12.81
CA SER A 410 -11.19 -22.45 13.77
C SER A 410 -10.38 -23.70 13.40
N ASP A 411 -10.03 -23.90 12.14
CA ASP A 411 -9.40 -25.13 11.65
C ASP A 411 -7.87 -25.20 11.84
N LEU A 412 -7.30 -24.23 12.54
CA LEU A 412 -5.83 -24.12 12.77
C LEU A 412 -5.46 -24.11 14.28
N THR A 413 -6.28 -24.72 15.12
CA THR A 413 -5.95 -24.98 16.52
C THR A 413 -5.31 -26.34 16.71
#